data_922b7bed9878b784fb4468783fe6a1cb
#
_entry.id   922b7bed9878b784fb4468783fe6a1cb
#
_cell.length_a   1.000
_cell.length_b   1.000
_cell.length_c   1.000
_cell.angle_alpha   90.00
_cell.angle_beta   90.00
_cell.angle_gamma   90.00
#
_symmetry.space_group_name_H-M   'P 1'
#
loop_
_entity.id
_entity.type
_entity.pdbx_description
1 polymer ?
#
loop_
_entity_poly.entity_id
_entity_poly.type
_entity_poly.pdbx_seq_one_letter_code
_entity_poly.pdbx_strand_id
1 'polypeptide(L)' 'MFNQIDIHGCTTIEAKIRLDNYLNSLSPNTKEITVVHGYSSKILQQFIRKQYKHKRAGRRILTMNAGETIIQLK' A
#
# COMPACT_ATOMS: atom_id res chain seq x y z
N MET A 1 -1.29 11.09 -13.52
CA MET A 1 -1.84 11.24 -12.14
C MET A 1 -1.46 10.03 -11.31
N PHE A 2 -1.02 10.26 -10.08
CA PHE A 2 -0.70 9.17 -9.16
C PHE A 2 -1.92 8.68 -8.44
N ASN A 3 -1.97 7.39 -8.17
CA ASN A 3 -2.88 6.85 -7.18
C ASN A 3 -2.06 6.60 -5.92
N GLN A 4 -2.41 7.28 -4.85
CA GLN A 4 -1.67 7.26 -3.60
C GLN A 4 -2.63 7.15 -2.43
N ILE A 5 -2.25 6.36 -1.44
CA ILE A 5 -2.99 6.24 -0.20
C ILE A 5 -2.02 6.42 0.96
N ASP A 6 -2.42 7.23 1.94
CA ASP A 6 -1.62 7.50 3.13
C ASP A 6 -2.21 6.74 4.31
N ILE A 7 -1.43 5.83 4.86
CA ILE A 7 -1.83 5.02 6.01
C ILE A 7 -0.90 5.21 7.20
N HIS A 8 -0.09 6.27 7.19
CA HIS A 8 0.81 6.51 8.31
C HIS A 8 -0.01 6.68 9.61
N GLY A 9 0.50 6.16 10.70
CA GLY A 9 -0.19 6.23 11.99
C GLY A 9 -1.28 5.19 12.18
N CYS A 10 -1.65 4.42 11.16
CA CYS A 10 -2.63 3.35 11.30
C CYS A 10 -2.03 2.14 12.00
N THR A 11 -2.89 1.36 12.66
CA THR A 11 -2.52 -0.01 13.04
C THR A 11 -2.55 -0.87 11.77
N THR A 12 -2.01 -2.09 11.86
CA THR A 12 -2.05 -3.00 10.70
C THR A 12 -3.48 -3.36 10.33
N ILE A 13 -4.36 -3.48 11.31
CA ILE A 13 -5.78 -3.77 11.07
C ILE A 13 -6.44 -2.62 10.32
N GLU A 14 -6.22 -1.39 10.81
CA GLU A 14 -6.76 -0.20 10.15
C GLU A 14 -6.22 -0.05 8.73
N ALA A 15 -4.92 -0.27 8.56
CA ALA A 15 -4.28 -0.18 7.26
C ALA A 15 -4.87 -1.18 6.28
N LYS A 16 -5.10 -2.41 6.74
CA LYS A 16 -5.71 -3.44 5.91
C LYS A 16 -7.10 -3.03 5.43
N ILE A 17 -7.92 -2.55 6.34
CA ILE A 17 -9.28 -2.12 6.00
C ILE A 17 -9.25 -1.00 4.97
N ARG A 18 -8.41 0.01 5.20
CA ARG A 18 -8.31 1.16 4.29
C ARG A 18 -7.80 0.73 2.92
N LEU A 19 -6.80 -0.12 2.88
CA LEU A 19 -6.25 -0.62 1.62
C LEU A 19 -7.25 -1.49 0.86
N ASP A 20 -7.94 -2.38 1.56
CA ASP A 20 -8.94 -3.24 0.93
C ASP A 20 -10.02 -2.39 0.26
N ASN A 21 -10.53 -1.39 0.98
CA ASN A 21 -11.56 -0.51 0.44
C ASN A 21 -11.03 0.30 -0.74
N TYR A 22 -9.80 0.80 -0.62
CA TYR A 22 -9.18 1.59 -1.67
C TYR A 22 -8.99 0.76 -2.95
N LEU A 23 -8.42 -0.43 -2.83
CA LEU A 23 -8.21 -1.30 -3.98
C LEU A 23 -9.51 -1.76 -4.62
N ASN A 24 -10.54 -2.00 -3.80
CA ASN A 24 -11.83 -2.41 -4.31
C ASN A 24 -12.52 -1.30 -5.11
N SER A 25 -12.19 -0.05 -4.86
CA SER A 25 -12.81 1.09 -5.53
C SER A 25 -12.01 1.60 -6.74
N LEU A 26 -10.80 1.10 -6.95
CA LEU A 26 -9.97 1.58 -8.05
C LEU A 26 -10.44 1.04 -9.40
N SER A 27 -10.24 1.85 -10.42
CA SER A 27 -10.49 1.45 -11.80
C SER A 27 -9.68 0.20 -12.16
N PRO A 28 -10.24 -0.74 -12.91
CA PRO A 28 -9.48 -1.90 -13.39
C PRO A 28 -8.28 -1.50 -14.27
N ASN A 29 -8.27 -0.27 -14.77
CA ASN A 29 -7.15 0.22 -15.60
C ASN A 29 -6.00 0.78 -14.77
N THR A 30 -6.16 0.93 -13.46
CA THR A 30 -5.10 1.40 -12.59
C THR A 30 -4.00 0.34 -12.50
N LYS A 31 -2.76 0.74 -12.77
CA LYS A 31 -1.64 -0.19 -12.87
C LYS A 31 -0.84 -0.33 -11.59
N GLU A 32 -0.80 0.72 -10.78
CA GLU A 32 -0.04 0.71 -9.54
C GLU A 32 -0.56 1.77 -8.59
N ILE A 33 -0.24 1.59 -7.31
CA ILE A 33 -0.52 2.59 -6.28
C ILE A 33 0.73 2.80 -5.44
N THR A 34 0.83 4.00 -4.85
CA THR A 34 1.87 4.32 -3.88
C THR A 34 1.24 4.30 -2.50
N VAL A 35 1.79 3.50 -1.60
CA VAL A 35 1.31 3.42 -0.22
C VAL A 35 2.30 4.17 0.68
N VAL A 36 1.83 5.22 1.32
CA VAL A 36 2.66 6.01 2.25
C VAL A 36 2.40 5.48 3.66
N HIS A 37 3.37 4.77 4.20
CA HIS A 37 3.27 4.17 5.55
C HIS A 37 4.11 4.89 6.59
N GLY A 38 4.96 5.81 6.17
CA GLY A 38 5.81 6.60 7.05
C GLY A 38 7.12 5.92 7.38
N TYR A 39 8.06 6.72 7.90
CA TYR A 39 9.41 6.23 8.20
C TYR A 39 9.51 5.53 9.54
N SER A 40 8.70 5.97 10.50
CA SER A 40 8.88 5.56 11.88
C SER A 40 8.28 4.20 12.19
N SER A 41 7.35 3.73 11.36
CA SER A 41 6.66 2.47 11.62
C SER A 41 7.23 1.34 10.79
N LYS A 42 8.16 0.60 11.38
CA LYS A 42 8.68 -0.61 10.76
C LYS A 42 7.59 -1.68 10.63
N ILE A 43 6.64 -1.67 11.54
CA ILE A 43 5.53 -2.63 11.53
C ILE A 43 4.68 -2.42 10.28
N LEU A 44 4.28 -1.19 9.99
CA LEU A 44 3.50 -0.90 8.78
C LEU A 44 4.31 -1.17 7.50
N GLN A 45 5.57 -0.79 7.50
CA GLN A 45 6.45 -1.04 6.36
C GLN A 45 6.52 -2.53 6.05
N GLN A 46 6.78 -3.36 7.06
CA GLN A 46 6.86 -4.80 6.90
C GLN A 46 5.51 -5.39 6.49
N PHE A 47 4.44 -4.89 7.09
CA PHE A 47 3.10 -5.35 6.75
C PHE A 47 2.82 -5.15 5.26
N ILE A 48 3.05 -3.94 4.74
CA ILE A 48 2.78 -3.62 3.34
C ILE A 48 3.69 -4.42 2.42
N ARG A 49 4.98 -4.54 2.77
CA ARG A 49 5.97 -5.16 1.89
C ARG A 49 5.92 -6.68 1.90
N LYS A 50 5.55 -7.29 3.02
CA LYS A 50 5.69 -8.73 3.23
C LYS A 50 4.40 -9.47 3.53
N GLN A 51 3.42 -8.81 4.13
CA GLN A 51 2.25 -9.50 4.70
C GLN A 51 0.94 -9.19 4.00
N TYR A 52 0.75 -7.94 3.57
CA TYR A 52 -0.53 -7.54 3.01
C TYR A 52 -0.84 -8.31 1.73
N LYS A 53 -2.06 -8.84 1.65
CA LYS A 53 -2.54 -9.59 0.49
C LYS A 53 -3.91 -9.10 0.07
N HIS A 54 -4.08 -8.98 -1.23
CA HIS A 54 -5.35 -8.64 -1.85
C HIS A 54 -5.31 -9.19 -3.27
N LYS A 55 -6.46 -9.58 -3.80
CA LYS A 55 -6.50 -10.19 -5.14
C LYS A 55 -5.90 -9.30 -6.23
N ARG A 56 -5.94 -7.98 -6.05
CA ARG A 56 -5.34 -7.04 -7.01
C ARG A 56 -3.91 -6.64 -6.66
N ALA A 57 -3.44 -6.93 -5.47
CA ALA A 57 -2.10 -6.54 -5.06
C ALA A 57 -1.06 -7.50 -5.62
N GLY A 58 -0.17 -6.98 -6.44
CA GLY A 58 0.89 -7.75 -7.05
C GLY A 58 2.24 -7.45 -6.41
N ARG A 59 3.25 -7.23 -7.26
CA ARG A 59 4.62 -7.01 -6.81
C ARG A 59 4.75 -5.73 -5.99
N ARG A 60 5.56 -5.81 -4.93
CA ARG A 60 5.95 -4.63 -4.14
C ARG A 60 7.24 -4.08 -4.73
N ILE A 61 7.26 -2.76 -4.96
CA ILE A 61 8.46 -2.09 -5.47
C ILE A 61 8.90 -1.08 -4.42
N LEU A 62 10.14 -1.22 -3.99
CA LEU A 62 10.73 -0.30 -3.03
C LEU A 62 11.30 0.89 -3.78
N THR A 63 11.06 2.08 -3.25
CA THR A 63 11.59 3.32 -3.79
C THR A 63 12.74 3.80 -2.91
N MET A 64 13.36 4.89 -3.31
CA MET A 64 14.39 5.51 -2.48
C MET A 64 13.80 6.16 -1.23
N ASN A 65 12.48 6.36 -1.21
CA ASN A 65 11.78 6.89 -0.05
C ASN A 65 11.38 5.74 0.86
N ALA A 66 12.04 5.63 2.02
CA ALA A 66 11.78 4.54 2.97
C ALA A 66 10.38 4.61 3.60
N GLY A 67 9.69 5.75 3.46
CA GLY A 67 8.34 5.92 4.00
C GLY A 67 7.23 5.47 3.06
N GLU A 68 7.56 4.93 1.89
CA GLU A 68 6.54 4.51 0.94
C GLU A 68 6.92 3.21 0.23
N THR A 69 5.92 2.55 -0.32
CA THR A 69 6.10 1.34 -1.13
C THR A 69 5.09 1.37 -2.27
N ILE A 70 5.54 1.05 -3.46
CA ILE A 70 4.65 0.94 -4.62
C ILE A 70 4.13 -0.48 -4.70
N ILE A 71 2.82 -0.62 -4.92
CA ILE A 71 2.20 -1.92 -5.18
C ILE A 71 1.75 -1.93 -6.63
N GLN A 72 2.30 -2.83 -7.42
CA GLN A 72 1.80 -3.06 -8.77
C GLN A 72 0.50 -3.85 -8.69
N LEU A 73 -0.47 -3.47 -9.50
CA LEU A 73 -1.79 -4.11 -9.49
C LEU A 73 -1.90 -5.15 -10.60
N LYS A 74 -2.63 -6.19 -10.29
CA LYS A 74 -2.92 -7.26 -11.25
C LYS A 74 -4.10 -6.91 -12.13
#